data_a7f75133224722bc9b34e4b39b6b95c4
#
_entry.id   a7f75133224722bc9b34e4b39b6b95c4
#
_cell.length_a   1.000
_cell.length_b   1.000
_cell.length_c   1.000
_cell.angle_alpha   90.00
_cell.angle_beta   90.00
_cell.angle_gamma   90.00
#
_symmetry.space_group_name_H-M   'P 1'
#
loop_
_entity.id
_entity.type
_entity.pdbx_description
1 polymer ?
#
loop_
_entity_poly.entity_id
_entity_poly.type
_entity_poly.pdbx_seq_one_letter_code
_entity_poly.pdbx_strand_id
1 'polypeptide(L)'
;MKMKYLMLCGALFLGTAALTSCSEDESYDVYGSNTNKVFFDPYANPVQTNDIYVTPAGVFGVVGGQFNVKAQYASDERITVGAEVDNSLVAAYNRKNETSYAVLPAEAMNALKVEAAVIQPGKSVSENPVSVTVPSEACGSLTEEYYLVPMRLRVEGFEKNGSSYEVGVRDTFNTVYAVVHNAGSDFIYTKGSFEQTNAVVVTPVGVFGGVNASFNVAVRANNDAEFTIKASVDNSLIATYNTKHGTEYTAVPADIASKLVIGEGKIAAGQLETSPAVTVTDPTKAAENIENDCILPLKMTFVYPNGTEAELPNAYVIITKKTSFINDDATSIVGSEMDDKSAWSAIDCSSAFNASNFSNLFAGGWNSNWPIVGNEDSGQFTVDLGGEHNLVGLYLNSYVVKQDYTVEVSTDKSTWTELGSVEGHKAIQTYDSDWNYLQEYVLYGAVKARYVRFNVNFNKSSWAWNYSGYKGISAINLYFN
;
A
#
# COMPACT_ATOMS: atom_id res chain seq x y z
N MET A 1 -28.00 -12.97 5.28
CA MET A 1 -26.99 -14.03 5.13
C MET A 1 -25.81 -13.68 5.99
N LYS A 2 -25.53 -14.44 7.07
CA LYS A 2 -24.58 -14.05 8.13
C LYS A 2 -23.16 -14.46 7.71
N MET A 3 -22.30 -13.48 7.51
CA MET A 3 -20.87 -13.69 7.27
C MET A 3 -20.18 -13.94 8.61
N LYS A 4 -19.61 -15.13 8.80
CA LYS A 4 -18.81 -15.48 9.98
C LYS A 4 -17.38 -15.01 9.73
N TYR A 5 -16.98 -13.97 10.44
CA TYR A 5 -15.58 -13.63 10.58
C TYR A 5 -14.91 -14.65 11.52
N LEU A 6 -13.99 -15.41 10.99
CA LEU A 6 -13.09 -16.23 11.78
C LEU A 6 -11.91 -15.35 12.20
N MET A 7 -12.02 -14.73 13.37
CA MET A 7 -10.87 -14.14 14.06
C MET A 7 -10.03 -15.28 14.63
N LEU A 8 -8.84 -15.47 14.11
CA LEU A 8 -7.81 -16.29 14.73
C LEU A 8 -7.18 -15.46 15.86
N CYS A 9 -7.80 -15.50 17.04
CA CYS A 9 -7.19 -15.00 18.28
C CYS A 9 -6.09 -15.95 18.68
N GLY A 10 -4.84 -15.53 18.58
CA GLY A 10 -3.73 -16.17 19.25
C GLY A 10 -4.01 -16.22 20.76
N ALA A 11 -4.29 -17.41 21.27
CA ALA A 11 -4.49 -17.63 22.69
C ALA A 11 -3.15 -17.42 23.41
N LEU A 12 -3.02 -16.28 24.04
CA LEU A 12 -2.03 -16.05 25.09
C LEU A 12 -2.45 -16.92 26.28
N PHE A 13 -1.91 -18.12 26.39
CA PHE A 13 -1.97 -18.88 27.63
C PHE A 13 -1.03 -18.23 28.65
N LEU A 14 -1.55 -17.30 29.41
CA LEU A 14 -1.06 -16.96 30.73
C LEU A 14 -1.43 -18.12 31.66
N GLY A 15 -0.63 -19.17 31.62
CA GLY A 15 -0.60 -20.16 32.68
C GLY A 15 -0.03 -19.46 33.90
N THR A 16 -0.90 -19.12 34.85
CA THR A 16 -0.49 -18.87 36.24
C THR A 16 0.13 -20.14 36.77
N ALA A 17 1.45 -20.28 36.58
CA ALA A 17 2.21 -21.24 37.37
C ALA A 17 2.06 -20.82 38.83
N ALA A 18 1.25 -21.53 39.58
CA ALA A 18 1.32 -21.50 41.01
C ALA A 18 2.79 -21.77 41.37
N LEU A 19 3.42 -20.78 41.95
CA LEU A 19 4.68 -20.95 42.65
C LEU A 19 4.42 -21.83 43.88
N THR A 20 4.30 -23.14 43.68
CA THR A 20 4.60 -24.04 44.76
C THR A 20 6.13 -23.95 44.91
N SER A 21 6.53 -23.20 45.89
CA SER A 21 7.85 -23.33 46.49
C SER A 21 7.99 -24.77 47.00
N CYS A 22 8.40 -25.64 46.14
CA CYS A 22 9.14 -26.81 46.58
C CYS A 22 10.53 -26.30 46.87
N SER A 23 10.83 -26.07 48.12
CA SER A 23 12.17 -26.20 48.64
C SER A 23 12.52 -27.67 48.59
N GLU A 24 12.89 -28.18 47.40
CA GLU A 24 13.80 -29.25 47.36
C GLU A 24 15.13 -28.59 47.70
N ASP A 25 15.62 -28.93 48.88
CA ASP A 25 17.04 -28.82 49.18
C ASP A 25 17.79 -29.49 48.03
N GLU A 26 18.12 -28.69 46.97
CA GLU A 26 19.22 -29.09 46.12
C GLU A 26 20.39 -29.17 47.08
N SER A 27 20.72 -30.37 47.54
CA SER A 27 21.97 -30.63 48.21
C SER A 27 22.99 -30.12 47.23
N TYR A 28 23.52 -28.93 47.53
CA TYR A 28 24.73 -28.43 46.91
C TYR A 28 25.76 -29.49 47.24
N ASP A 29 25.97 -30.40 46.29
CA ASP A 29 27.07 -31.30 46.33
C ASP A 29 28.32 -30.42 46.23
N VAL A 30 28.84 -30.05 47.39
CA VAL A 30 30.03 -29.19 47.51
C VAL A 30 31.25 -29.89 46.84
N TYR A 31 31.09 -31.13 46.50
CA TYR A 31 31.98 -31.95 45.67
C TYR A 31 31.33 -32.30 44.33
N GLY A 32 30.33 -31.54 43.90
CA GLY A 32 29.63 -31.75 42.65
C GLY A 32 30.61 -31.85 41.50
N SER A 33 30.35 -32.76 40.58
CA SER A 33 31.10 -32.94 39.37
C SER A 33 31.42 -31.59 38.75
N ASN A 34 32.70 -31.29 38.52
CA ASN A 34 33.15 -30.05 37.87
C ASN A 34 32.68 -30.00 36.41
N THR A 35 31.38 -30.09 36.21
CA THR A 35 30.76 -30.13 34.87
C THR A 35 30.03 -28.81 34.60
N ASN A 36 30.53 -28.07 33.65
CA ASN A 36 29.81 -26.92 33.12
C ASN A 36 28.78 -27.44 32.09
N LYS A 37 27.49 -27.10 32.26
CA LYS A 37 26.44 -27.62 31.41
C LYS A 37 26.02 -26.59 30.37
N VAL A 38 25.96 -27.03 29.09
CA VAL A 38 25.45 -26.24 27.98
C VAL A 38 23.97 -26.56 27.69
N PHE A 39 23.20 -25.58 27.23
CA PHE A 39 21.78 -25.70 26.95
C PHE A 39 21.36 -24.64 25.94
N PHE A 40 20.25 -24.83 25.24
CA PHE A 40 19.64 -23.81 24.42
C PHE A 40 19.06 -22.69 25.31
N ASP A 41 19.08 -21.44 24.81
CA ASP A 41 18.56 -20.30 25.57
C ASP A 41 17.09 -20.51 25.94
N PRO A 42 16.74 -20.66 27.24
CA PRO A 42 15.37 -20.92 27.67
C PRO A 42 14.43 -19.73 27.45
N TYR A 43 14.95 -18.54 27.18
CA TYR A 43 14.18 -17.34 26.90
C TYR A 43 13.95 -17.13 25.41
N ALA A 44 14.60 -17.90 24.53
CA ALA A 44 14.35 -17.89 23.10
C ALA A 44 13.24 -18.88 22.73
N ASN A 45 12.58 -18.63 21.60
CA ASN A 45 11.59 -19.57 21.09
C ASN A 45 12.26 -20.90 20.68
N PRO A 46 11.94 -22.03 21.32
CA PRO A 46 12.51 -23.33 20.99
C PRO A 46 11.94 -23.92 19.69
N VAL A 47 10.91 -23.32 19.10
CA VAL A 47 10.26 -23.76 17.86
C VAL A 47 10.31 -22.61 16.85
N GLN A 48 10.99 -22.84 15.73
CA GLN A 48 11.06 -21.86 14.65
C GLN A 48 10.42 -22.43 13.39
N THR A 49 9.44 -21.70 12.83
CA THR A 49 8.73 -22.11 11.63
C THR A 49 9.20 -21.26 10.45
N ASN A 50 9.43 -21.92 9.32
CA ASN A 50 9.77 -21.27 8.05
C ASN A 50 8.84 -21.78 6.96
N ASP A 51 8.38 -20.85 6.14
CA ASP A 51 7.54 -21.15 4.97
C ASP A 51 8.43 -21.44 3.75
N ILE A 52 8.07 -22.48 3.02
CA ILE A 52 8.57 -22.75 1.69
C ILE A 52 7.42 -22.79 0.68
N TYR A 53 7.75 -22.44 -0.54
CA TYR A 53 6.81 -22.38 -1.65
C TYR A 53 7.30 -23.29 -2.78
N VAL A 54 6.56 -24.36 -3.04
CA VAL A 54 6.87 -25.32 -4.11
C VAL A 54 6.16 -24.88 -5.39
N THR A 55 6.93 -24.38 -6.35
CA THR A 55 6.42 -23.85 -7.61
C THR A 55 6.94 -24.67 -8.80
N PRO A 56 6.35 -24.52 -10.00
CA PRO A 56 6.90 -25.15 -11.21
C PRO A 56 8.34 -24.72 -11.55
N ALA A 57 8.77 -23.57 -11.05
CA ALA A 57 10.13 -23.04 -11.26
C ALA A 57 11.15 -23.50 -10.23
N GLY A 58 10.69 -24.19 -9.18
CA GLY A 58 11.52 -24.63 -8.06
C GLY A 58 10.91 -24.30 -6.71
N VAL A 59 11.70 -24.44 -5.68
CA VAL A 59 11.31 -24.16 -4.29
C VAL A 59 11.92 -22.84 -3.84
N PHE A 60 11.09 -21.99 -3.26
CA PHE A 60 11.50 -20.69 -2.71
C PHE A 60 11.24 -20.65 -1.20
N GLY A 61 12.03 -19.86 -0.49
CA GLY A 61 12.00 -19.76 0.96
C GLY A 61 13.24 -20.39 1.59
N VAL A 62 13.39 -20.20 2.89
CA VAL A 62 14.51 -20.73 3.67
C VAL A 62 13.98 -21.78 4.62
N VAL A 63 14.59 -22.95 4.59
CA VAL A 63 14.35 -23.97 5.61
C VAL A 63 15.47 -23.92 6.63
N GLY A 64 15.13 -23.62 7.87
CA GLY A 64 16.15 -23.60 8.88
C GLY A 64 15.71 -23.08 10.24
N GLY A 65 16.68 -22.94 11.12
CA GLY A 65 16.50 -22.36 12.44
C GLY A 65 17.84 -21.94 13.02
N GLN A 66 17.80 -20.93 13.88
CA GLN A 66 18.98 -20.40 14.59
C GLN A 66 18.69 -20.38 16.08
N PHE A 67 19.48 -21.10 16.86
CA PHE A 67 19.24 -21.33 18.28
C PHE A 67 20.46 -20.97 19.10
N ASN A 68 20.36 -19.94 19.93
CA ASN A 68 21.44 -19.52 20.80
C ASN A 68 21.69 -20.56 21.90
N VAL A 69 22.97 -20.77 22.23
CA VAL A 69 23.41 -21.69 23.26
C VAL A 69 23.98 -20.91 24.43
N LYS A 70 23.74 -21.41 25.63
CA LYS A 70 24.30 -20.87 26.88
C LYS A 70 25.05 -21.99 27.63
N ALA A 71 26.06 -21.59 28.34
CA ALA A 71 26.70 -22.39 29.38
C ALA A 71 26.20 -21.92 30.75
N GLN A 72 26.13 -22.83 31.71
CA GLN A 72 25.69 -22.53 33.07
C GLN A 72 26.62 -21.50 33.74
N TYR A 73 27.91 -21.57 33.43
CA TYR A 73 28.93 -20.65 33.92
C TYR A 73 29.81 -20.19 32.76
N ALA A 74 30.40 -19.00 32.89
CA ALA A 74 31.44 -18.58 31.97
C ALA A 74 32.61 -19.58 32.03
N SER A 75 33.08 -20.02 30.88
CA SER A 75 34.17 -20.98 30.74
C SER A 75 35.45 -20.22 30.42
N ASP A 76 36.55 -20.61 31.05
CA ASP A 76 37.89 -20.12 30.67
C ASP A 76 38.37 -20.77 29.37
N GLU A 77 37.66 -21.76 28.88
CA GLU A 77 37.98 -22.54 27.71
C GLU A 77 36.94 -22.31 26.60
N ARG A 78 37.36 -22.51 25.35
CA ARG A 78 36.48 -22.46 24.19
C ARG A 78 35.63 -23.74 24.11
N ILE A 79 34.31 -23.56 24.01
CA ILE A 79 33.36 -24.69 23.88
C ILE A 79 32.71 -24.61 22.51
N THR A 80 32.80 -25.72 21.75
CA THR A 80 32.05 -25.89 20.49
C THR A 80 30.86 -26.79 20.72
N VAL A 81 29.69 -26.29 20.39
CA VAL A 81 28.39 -26.93 20.66
C VAL A 81 27.61 -27.09 19.36
N GLY A 82 27.34 -28.31 18.95
CA GLY A 82 26.51 -28.64 17.81
C GLY A 82 25.15 -29.20 18.22
N ALA A 83 24.41 -29.65 17.24
CA ALA A 83 23.19 -30.40 17.46
C ALA A 83 23.08 -31.54 16.46
N GLU A 84 22.36 -32.58 16.84
CA GLU A 84 22.02 -33.71 15.98
C GLU A 84 20.52 -33.83 15.82
N VAL A 85 20.06 -34.22 14.64
CA VAL A 85 18.64 -34.43 14.37
C VAL A 85 18.19 -35.74 14.99
N ASP A 86 17.13 -35.71 15.80
CA ASP A 86 16.53 -36.88 16.43
C ASP A 86 15.04 -37.02 16.03
N ASN A 87 14.81 -37.70 14.92
CA ASN A 87 13.47 -37.94 14.40
C ASN A 87 12.58 -38.80 15.32
N SER A 88 13.16 -39.50 16.31
CA SER A 88 12.38 -40.28 17.29
C SER A 88 11.49 -39.39 18.15
N LEU A 89 11.81 -38.08 18.24
CA LEU A 89 11.06 -37.10 19.00
C LEU A 89 9.80 -36.60 18.28
N VAL A 90 9.65 -36.80 16.97
CA VAL A 90 8.50 -36.29 16.19
C VAL A 90 7.17 -36.81 16.72
N ALA A 91 7.07 -38.13 16.99
CA ALA A 91 5.85 -38.73 17.51
C ALA A 91 5.48 -38.23 18.94
N ALA A 92 6.50 -37.99 19.77
CA ALA A 92 6.28 -37.43 21.11
C ALA A 92 5.87 -35.95 21.05
N TYR A 93 6.49 -35.19 20.18
CA TYR A 93 6.12 -33.78 19.92
C TYR A 93 4.66 -33.67 19.45
N ASN A 94 4.28 -34.44 18.42
CA ASN A 94 2.96 -34.46 17.86
C ASN A 94 1.88 -34.77 18.91
N ARG A 95 2.11 -35.78 19.76
CA ARG A 95 1.19 -36.14 20.85
C ARG A 95 1.04 -35.00 21.87
N LYS A 96 2.15 -34.35 22.23
CA LYS A 96 2.18 -33.29 23.23
C LYS A 96 1.48 -32.01 22.75
N ASN A 97 1.64 -31.70 21.46
CA ASN A 97 1.17 -30.42 20.87
C ASN A 97 -0.08 -30.59 20.01
N GLU A 98 -0.67 -31.81 19.94
CA GLU A 98 -1.86 -32.13 19.14
C GLU A 98 -1.66 -31.79 17.64
N THR A 99 -0.46 -32.06 17.12
CA THR A 99 -0.07 -31.85 15.74
C THR A 99 0.14 -33.17 14.99
N SER A 100 0.30 -33.10 13.66
CA SER A 100 0.57 -34.26 12.79
C SER A 100 1.75 -33.98 11.83
N TYR A 101 2.81 -33.38 12.35
CA TYR A 101 3.98 -33.07 11.56
C TYR A 101 4.70 -34.33 11.08
N ALA A 102 5.12 -34.31 9.81
CA ALA A 102 5.87 -35.40 9.21
C ALA A 102 7.38 -35.28 9.48
N VAL A 103 8.11 -36.35 9.28
CA VAL A 103 9.57 -36.35 9.21
C VAL A 103 9.99 -35.89 7.80
N LEU A 104 11.07 -35.11 7.70
CA LEU A 104 11.59 -34.70 6.38
C LEU A 104 11.95 -35.98 5.54
N PRO A 105 11.65 -35.97 4.23
CA PRO A 105 12.07 -36.99 3.30
C PRO A 105 13.60 -37.16 3.30
N ALA A 106 14.07 -38.36 2.93
CA ALA A 106 15.49 -38.72 2.96
C ALA A 106 16.36 -37.72 2.14
N GLU A 107 15.86 -37.24 1.02
CA GLU A 107 16.57 -36.27 0.19
C GLU A 107 16.85 -34.96 0.95
N ALA A 108 15.82 -34.34 1.56
CA ALA A 108 15.95 -33.14 2.37
C ALA A 108 16.81 -33.40 3.62
N MET A 109 16.64 -34.55 4.27
CA MET A 109 17.46 -34.96 5.44
C MET A 109 18.94 -35.12 5.09
N ASN A 110 19.27 -35.71 3.94
CA ASN A 110 20.66 -35.86 3.51
C ASN A 110 21.34 -34.55 3.13
N ALA A 111 20.56 -33.56 2.70
CA ALA A 111 21.04 -32.22 2.37
C ALA A 111 21.09 -31.29 3.58
N LEU A 112 20.50 -31.67 4.72
CA LEU A 112 20.44 -30.87 5.92
C LEU A 112 21.86 -30.62 6.47
N LYS A 113 22.14 -29.37 6.80
CA LYS A 113 23.41 -28.94 7.41
C LYS A 113 23.11 -28.34 8.79
N VAL A 114 23.97 -28.74 9.74
CA VAL A 114 23.98 -28.17 11.08
C VAL A 114 25.32 -27.50 11.30
N GLU A 115 25.30 -26.23 11.66
CA GLU A 115 26.49 -25.46 12.01
C GLU A 115 26.57 -25.29 13.52
N ALA A 116 27.75 -25.50 14.07
CA ALA A 116 27.98 -25.44 15.50
C ALA A 116 28.10 -24.02 16.03
N ALA A 117 27.61 -23.80 17.23
CA ALA A 117 27.83 -22.59 18.01
C ALA A 117 29.16 -22.63 18.75
N VAL A 118 29.73 -21.47 19.00
CA VAL A 118 30.97 -21.33 19.76
C VAL A 118 30.75 -20.41 20.97
N ILE A 119 31.09 -20.90 22.16
CA ILE A 119 31.18 -20.10 23.37
C ILE A 119 32.65 -19.79 23.59
N GLN A 120 33.02 -18.52 23.52
CA GLN A 120 34.39 -18.06 23.68
C GLN A 120 34.82 -18.07 25.15
N PRO A 121 36.13 -18.17 25.44
CA PRO A 121 36.65 -18.03 26.78
C PRO A 121 36.17 -16.77 27.50
N GLY A 122 35.79 -16.91 28.76
CA GLY A 122 35.22 -15.81 29.57
C GLY A 122 33.75 -15.51 29.28
N LYS A 123 33.08 -16.26 28.41
CA LYS A 123 31.66 -16.06 28.06
C LYS A 123 30.80 -17.25 28.51
N SER A 124 29.51 -16.97 28.74
CA SER A 124 28.47 -17.97 29.02
C SER A 124 27.41 -18.04 27.93
N VAL A 125 27.54 -17.25 26.87
CA VAL A 125 26.61 -17.23 25.73
C VAL A 125 27.41 -17.43 24.45
N SER A 126 26.88 -18.20 23.52
CA SER A 126 27.51 -18.43 22.24
C SER A 126 27.61 -17.15 21.41
N GLU A 127 28.72 -17.03 20.67
CA GLU A 127 28.99 -15.92 19.76
C GLU A 127 28.07 -15.99 18.51
N ASN A 128 27.84 -17.23 18.04
CA ASN A 128 26.92 -17.55 16.94
C ASN A 128 25.91 -18.60 17.41
N PRO A 129 24.73 -18.70 16.80
CA PRO A 129 23.76 -19.74 17.11
C PRO A 129 24.22 -21.12 16.57
N VAL A 130 23.66 -22.19 17.10
CA VAL A 130 23.52 -23.45 16.35
C VAL A 130 22.53 -23.16 15.24
N SER A 131 22.93 -23.34 13.99
CA SER A 131 22.05 -23.17 12.86
C SER A 131 21.76 -24.48 12.15
N VAL A 132 20.53 -24.64 11.68
CA VAL A 132 20.13 -25.72 10.80
C VAL A 132 19.64 -25.15 9.51
N THR A 133 20.06 -25.69 8.39
CA THR A 133 19.59 -25.27 7.07
C THR A 133 19.37 -26.47 6.17
N VAL A 134 18.32 -26.44 5.37
CA VAL A 134 18.09 -27.36 4.27
C VAL A 134 18.04 -26.53 2.98
N PRO A 135 18.88 -26.84 1.99
CA PRO A 135 18.81 -26.14 0.70
C PRO A 135 17.42 -26.29 0.08
N SER A 136 16.87 -25.18 -0.44
CA SER A 136 15.51 -25.18 -1.02
C SER A 136 15.33 -26.20 -2.13
N GLU A 137 16.37 -26.46 -2.91
CA GLU A 137 16.38 -27.45 -4.00
C GLU A 137 16.08 -28.88 -3.50
N ALA A 138 16.50 -29.20 -2.30
CA ALA A 138 16.24 -30.51 -1.68
C ALA A 138 14.82 -30.66 -1.13
N CYS A 139 14.03 -29.56 -1.12
CA CYS A 139 12.67 -29.53 -0.60
C CYS A 139 11.60 -29.76 -1.70
N GLY A 140 11.99 -30.03 -2.95
CA GLY A 140 11.06 -30.22 -4.07
C GLY A 140 10.13 -31.44 -3.92
N SER A 141 10.51 -32.41 -3.10
CA SER A 141 9.74 -33.65 -2.84
C SER A 141 8.78 -33.52 -1.63
N LEU A 142 8.66 -32.35 -1.00
CA LEU A 142 7.79 -32.15 0.15
C LEU A 142 6.30 -32.11 -0.29
N THR A 143 5.51 -33.06 0.24
CA THR A 143 4.08 -33.25 -0.09
C THR A 143 3.16 -32.95 1.08
N GLU A 144 3.67 -33.12 2.33
CA GLU A 144 2.90 -32.80 3.52
C GLU A 144 2.96 -31.30 3.82
N GLU A 145 1.97 -30.80 4.54
CA GLU A 145 1.87 -29.38 4.89
C GLU A 145 2.94 -28.97 5.90
N TYR A 146 3.24 -29.83 6.88
CA TYR A 146 4.21 -29.53 7.93
C TYR A 146 5.19 -30.68 8.15
N TYR A 147 6.45 -30.30 8.33
CA TYR A 147 7.52 -31.19 8.72
C TYR A 147 8.22 -30.68 9.98
N LEU A 148 8.67 -31.57 10.82
CA LEU A 148 9.39 -31.28 12.06
C LEU A 148 10.81 -31.81 12.02
N VAL A 149 11.77 -30.95 12.36
CA VAL A 149 13.17 -31.28 12.54
C VAL A 149 13.56 -31.06 14.00
N PRO A 150 13.43 -32.09 14.86
CA PRO A 150 13.90 -32.01 16.23
C PRO A 150 15.42 -32.10 16.29
N MET A 151 16.04 -31.24 17.07
CA MET A 151 17.51 -31.24 17.24
C MET A 151 17.87 -31.32 18.71
N ARG A 152 18.75 -32.28 19.03
CA ARG A 152 19.35 -32.41 20.34
C ARG A 152 20.71 -31.76 20.37
N LEU A 153 20.96 -30.99 21.41
CA LEU A 153 22.27 -30.40 21.66
C LEU A 153 23.32 -31.46 21.96
N ARG A 154 24.52 -31.23 21.45
CA ARG A 154 25.71 -32.04 21.80
C ARG A 154 26.96 -31.15 21.92
N VAL A 155 27.88 -31.55 22.78
CA VAL A 155 29.21 -30.95 22.83
C VAL A 155 30.07 -31.59 21.75
N GLU A 156 30.59 -30.77 20.82
CA GLU A 156 31.46 -31.25 19.73
C GLU A 156 32.95 -31.12 20.07
N GLY A 157 33.28 -30.10 20.81
CA GLY A 157 34.68 -29.87 21.21
C GLY A 157 34.75 -28.99 22.46
N PHE A 158 35.74 -29.32 23.27
CA PHE A 158 36.11 -28.55 24.44
C PHE A 158 37.64 -28.51 24.50
N GLU A 159 38.21 -27.33 24.35
CA GLU A 159 39.65 -27.12 24.40
C GLU A 159 40.09 -27.05 25.85
N LYS A 160 40.56 -28.16 26.37
CA LYS A 160 40.97 -28.30 27.76
C LYS A 160 42.40 -27.80 27.97
N ASN A 161 42.53 -26.57 28.41
CA ASN A 161 43.80 -25.87 28.61
C ASN A 161 44.21 -25.89 30.09
N GLY A 162 44.23 -27.09 30.67
CA GLY A 162 44.58 -27.27 32.07
C GLY A 162 43.41 -27.23 33.06
N SER A 163 42.17 -27.03 32.60
CA SER A 163 40.98 -27.04 33.47
C SER A 163 40.64 -28.44 33.98
N SER A 164 40.14 -28.51 35.21
CA SER A 164 39.76 -29.73 35.89
C SER A 164 38.28 -30.10 35.72
N TYR A 165 37.51 -29.30 34.98
CA TYR A 165 36.09 -29.57 34.78
C TYR A 165 35.79 -30.13 33.39
N GLU A 166 34.61 -30.74 33.27
CA GLU A 166 34.10 -31.28 32.02
C GLU A 166 32.94 -30.41 31.53
N VAL A 167 32.65 -30.50 30.23
CA VAL A 167 31.48 -29.86 29.63
C VAL A 167 30.46 -30.93 29.27
N GLY A 168 29.25 -30.77 29.74
CA GLY A 168 28.14 -31.66 29.44
C GLY A 168 26.91 -30.94 28.96
N VAL A 169 25.93 -31.67 28.45
CA VAL A 169 24.64 -31.15 28.06
C VAL A 169 23.68 -31.20 29.25
N ARG A 170 22.90 -30.15 29.46
CA ARG A 170 21.87 -30.12 30.48
C ARG A 170 20.67 -30.98 30.06
N ASP A 171 20.02 -31.69 31.03
CA ASP A 171 18.88 -32.57 30.76
C ASP A 171 17.63 -31.77 30.31
N THR A 172 17.55 -30.50 30.68
CA THR A 172 16.47 -29.56 30.28
C THR A 172 17.02 -28.55 29.27
N PHE A 173 16.16 -28.06 28.38
CA PHE A 173 16.51 -27.10 27.33
C PHE A 173 17.61 -27.59 26.38
N ASN A 174 17.66 -28.91 26.18
CA ASN A 174 18.62 -29.55 25.28
C ASN A 174 18.05 -29.87 23.90
N THR A 175 16.79 -29.51 23.65
CA THR A 175 16.09 -29.83 22.40
C THR A 175 15.37 -28.61 21.87
N VAL A 176 15.51 -28.38 20.59
CA VAL A 176 14.82 -27.34 19.82
C VAL A 176 14.22 -27.94 18.54
N TYR A 177 13.36 -27.21 17.89
CA TYR A 177 12.58 -27.69 16.76
C TYR A 177 12.60 -26.68 15.63
N ALA A 178 12.98 -27.07 14.43
CA ALA A 178 12.69 -26.33 13.21
C ALA A 178 11.45 -26.95 12.54
N VAL A 179 10.47 -26.12 12.22
CA VAL A 179 9.27 -26.52 11.50
C VAL A 179 9.38 -26.01 10.08
N VAL A 180 9.16 -26.88 9.12
CA VAL A 180 9.05 -26.53 7.71
C VAL A 180 7.58 -26.57 7.34
N HIS A 181 7.03 -25.43 6.98
CA HIS A 181 5.68 -25.29 6.48
C HIS A 181 5.71 -25.21 4.95
N ASN A 182 5.16 -26.22 4.28
CA ASN A 182 4.94 -26.17 2.85
C ASN A 182 3.68 -25.37 2.56
N ALA A 183 3.86 -24.10 2.27
CA ALA A 183 2.79 -23.15 1.97
C ALA A 183 2.23 -23.31 0.53
N GLY A 184 2.63 -24.37 -0.17
CA GLY A 184 2.16 -24.68 -1.52
C GLY A 184 2.74 -23.77 -2.59
N SER A 185 1.97 -23.47 -3.63
CA SER A 185 2.43 -22.69 -4.79
C SER A 185 2.08 -21.20 -4.74
N ASP A 186 1.42 -20.73 -3.67
CA ASP A 186 1.00 -19.31 -3.52
C ASP A 186 2.18 -18.40 -3.16
N PHE A 187 3.22 -18.45 -3.98
CA PHE A 187 4.46 -17.69 -3.80
C PHE A 187 4.32 -16.22 -4.21
N ILE A 188 3.52 -15.95 -5.25
CA ILE A 188 3.40 -14.65 -5.88
C ILE A 188 2.04 -14.04 -5.52
N TYR A 189 2.00 -12.75 -5.23
CA TYR A 189 0.75 -12.03 -5.05
C TYR A 189 0.83 -10.60 -5.60
N THR A 190 -0.33 -10.03 -5.90
CA THR A 190 -0.46 -8.67 -6.40
C THR A 190 -0.69 -7.69 -5.26
N LYS A 191 -0.13 -6.48 -5.37
CA LYS A 191 -0.31 -5.40 -4.39
C LYS A 191 -1.06 -4.23 -4.99
N GLY A 192 -2.12 -3.79 -4.30
CA GLY A 192 -2.95 -2.68 -4.75
C GLY A 192 -3.94 -3.08 -5.85
N SER A 193 -4.48 -2.09 -6.55
CA SER A 193 -5.43 -2.31 -7.64
C SER A 193 -4.71 -2.65 -8.93
N PHE A 194 -5.15 -3.69 -9.60
CA PHE A 194 -4.78 -4.03 -10.97
C PHE A 194 -5.76 -3.43 -12.01
N GLU A 195 -6.57 -2.49 -11.56
CA GLU A 195 -7.43 -1.66 -12.38
C GLU A 195 -7.18 -0.19 -12.00
N GLN A 196 -6.74 0.62 -12.96
CA GLN A 196 -6.40 2.03 -12.72
C GLN A 196 -7.03 2.91 -13.81
N THR A 197 -7.78 3.91 -13.36
CA THR A 197 -8.40 4.90 -14.24
C THR A 197 -7.53 6.14 -14.34
N ASN A 198 -7.27 6.57 -15.56
CA ASN A 198 -6.49 7.76 -15.89
C ASN A 198 -7.37 8.74 -16.67
N ALA A 199 -7.57 9.92 -16.14
CA ALA A 199 -8.33 10.95 -16.82
C ALA A 199 -7.43 11.78 -17.75
N VAL A 200 -7.87 11.97 -18.98
CA VAL A 200 -7.28 12.93 -19.95
C VAL A 200 -8.31 14.02 -20.16
N VAL A 201 -7.98 15.21 -19.74
CA VAL A 201 -8.88 16.38 -19.82
C VAL A 201 -8.38 17.30 -20.93
N VAL A 202 -9.12 17.31 -22.03
CA VAL A 202 -8.79 18.14 -23.21
C VAL A 202 -9.62 19.40 -23.15
N THR A 203 -8.96 20.54 -23.09
CA THR A 203 -9.61 21.84 -22.96
C THR A 203 -8.98 22.87 -23.91
N PRO A 204 -9.63 24.01 -24.18
CA PRO A 204 -9.07 25.06 -25.00
C PRO A 204 -7.77 25.69 -24.48
N VAL A 205 -7.49 25.55 -23.18
CA VAL A 205 -6.25 26.10 -22.56
C VAL A 205 -5.15 25.07 -22.41
N GLY A 206 -5.40 23.83 -22.79
CA GLY A 206 -4.42 22.77 -22.74
C GLY A 206 -4.99 21.42 -22.34
N VAL A 207 -4.10 20.44 -22.23
CA VAL A 207 -4.44 19.09 -21.81
C VAL A 207 -3.87 18.83 -20.43
N PHE A 208 -4.71 18.32 -19.55
CA PHE A 208 -4.39 18.00 -18.17
C PHE A 208 -4.59 16.51 -17.91
N GLY A 209 -3.89 15.99 -16.88
CA GLY A 209 -3.88 14.55 -16.64
C GLY A 209 -3.00 13.82 -17.64
N GLY A 210 -3.32 12.58 -17.92
CA GLY A 210 -2.56 11.72 -18.83
C GLY A 210 -2.53 10.28 -18.35
N VAL A 211 -1.86 9.41 -19.11
CA VAL A 211 -1.72 7.99 -18.77
C VAL A 211 -0.48 7.78 -17.92
N ASN A 212 -0.69 7.38 -16.68
CA ASN A 212 0.36 6.99 -15.74
C ASN A 212 -0.18 5.94 -14.78
N ALA A 213 0.01 4.67 -15.10
CA ALA A 213 -0.42 3.56 -14.28
C ALA A 213 0.78 2.76 -13.78
N SER A 214 0.66 2.17 -12.59
CA SER A 214 1.73 1.42 -11.94
C SER A 214 1.16 0.20 -11.21
N PHE A 215 1.69 -1.00 -11.51
CA PHE A 215 1.21 -2.27 -10.96
C PHE A 215 2.32 -2.95 -10.20
N ASN A 216 2.06 -3.25 -8.93
CA ASN A 216 3.02 -3.86 -8.04
C ASN A 216 2.74 -5.34 -7.84
N VAL A 217 3.80 -6.14 -7.88
CA VAL A 217 3.79 -7.57 -7.59
C VAL A 217 4.76 -7.82 -6.45
N ALA A 218 4.47 -8.79 -5.62
CA ALA A 218 5.32 -9.18 -4.51
C ALA A 218 5.42 -10.70 -4.41
N VAL A 219 6.46 -11.15 -3.71
CA VAL A 219 6.70 -12.55 -3.39
C VAL A 219 6.73 -12.73 -1.88
N ARG A 220 6.43 -13.94 -1.42
CA ARG A 220 6.32 -14.25 0.01
C ARG A 220 7.65 -14.65 0.67
N ALA A 221 8.66 -14.95 -0.12
CA ALA A 221 9.99 -15.27 0.39
C ALA A 221 11.09 -14.65 -0.48
N ASN A 222 12.21 -14.34 0.15
CA ASN A 222 13.39 -13.83 -0.52
C ASN A 222 13.96 -14.85 -1.52
N ASN A 223 14.61 -14.35 -2.53
CA ASN A 223 15.33 -15.11 -3.52
C ASN A 223 16.71 -14.49 -3.79
N ASP A 224 17.68 -15.30 -4.14
CA ASP A 224 19.05 -14.86 -4.43
C ASP A 224 19.23 -14.30 -5.85
N ALA A 225 18.21 -14.38 -6.69
CA ALA A 225 18.20 -13.86 -8.06
C ALA A 225 17.03 -12.92 -8.32
N GLU A 226 17.12 -12.14 -9.41
CA GLU A 226 16.07 -11.20 -9.82
C GLU A 226 14.88 -11.92 -10.47
N PHE A 227 13.66 -11.49 -10.15
CA PHE A 227 12.44 -11.82 -10.90
C PHE A 227 12.07 -10.65 -11.81
N THR A 228 11.49 -10.97 -12.97
CA THR A 228 10.98 -9.98 -13.92
C THR A 228 9.48 -10.11 -14.07
N ILE A 229 8.76 -9.00 -14.10
CA ILE A 229 7.34 -8.95 -14.39
C ILE A 229 7.13 -8.26 -15.72
N LYS A 230 6.57 -8.99 -16.69
CA LYS A 230 6.26 -8.48 -18.03
C LYS A 230 4.77 -8.20 -18.17
N ALA A 231 4.46 -7.25 -19.02
CA ALA A 231 3.10 -6.96 -19.43
C ALA A 231 3.02 -6.84 -20.95
N SER A 232 1.96 -7.36 -21.52
CA SER A 232 1.66 -7.23 -22.96
C SER A 232 0.19 -6.89 -23.16
N VAL A 233 -0.11 -6.07 -24.16
CA VAL A 233 -1.49 -5.71 -24.49
C VAL A 233 -2.24 -6.93 -25.04
N ASP A 234 -3.41 -7.19 -24.48
CA ASP A 234 -4.31 -8.26 -24.94
C ASP A 234 -5.75 -7.77 -25.04
N ASN A 235 -6.13 -7.25 -26.19
CA ASN A 235 -7.46 -6.72 -26.44
C ASN A 235 -8.57 -7.78 -26.43
N SER A 236 -8.23 -9.08 -26.45
CA SER A 236 -9.25 -10.15 -26.32
C SER A 236 -9.92 -10.14 -24.94
N LEU A 237 -9.30 -9.53 -23.95
CA LEU A 237 -9.82 -9.41 -22.58
C LEU A 237 -10.95 -8.38 -22.44
N ILE A 238 -11.14 -7.48 -23.42
CA ILE A 238 -12.10 -6.36 -23.32
C ILE A 238 -13.53 -6.86 -23.18
N ALA A 239 -13.94 -7.82 -24.00
CA ALA A 239 -15.30 -8.34 -23.95
C ALA A 239 -15.66 -8.98 -22.60
N THR A 240 -14.70 -9.72 -22.02
CA THR A 240 -14.85 -10.32 -20.68
C THR A 240 -14.92 -9.25 -19.60
N TYR A 241 -14.06 -8.23 -19.69
CA TYR A 241 -14.08 -7.11 -18.77
C TYR A 241 -15.41 -6.37 -18.80
N ASN A 242 -15.86 -5.95 -20.00
CA ASN A 242 -17.11 -5.23 -20.17
C ASN A 242 -18.33 -6.01 -19.64
N THR A 243 -18.38 -7.33 -19.93
CA THR A 243 -19.44 -8.19 -19.41
C THR A 243 -19.46 -8.25 -17.89
N LYS A 244 -18.28 -8.38 -17.28
CA LYS A 244 -18.13 -8.48 -15.82
C LYS A 244 -18.52 -7.20 -15.10
N HIS A 245 -18.19 -6.03 -15.67
CA HIS A 245 -18.34 -4.73 -15.04
C HIS A 245 -19.56 -3.93 -15.55
N GLY A 246 -20.29 -4.43 -16.56
CA GLY A 246 -21.42 -3.73 -17.16
C GLY A 246 -21.01 -2.45 -17.90
N THR A 247 -19.82 -2.47 -18.54
CA THR A 247 -19.25 -1.34 -19.26
C THR A 247 -19.23 -1.60 -20.77
N GLU A 248 -18.91 -0.57 -21.56
CA GLU A 248 -18.83 -0.63 -23.04
C GLU A 248 -17.49 -0.04 -23.53
N TYR A 249 -16.40 -0.23 -22.79
CA TYR A 249 -15.11 0.28 -23.21
C TYR A 249 -14.65 -0.33 -24.53
N THR A 250 -14.04 0.49 -25.37
CA THR A 250 -13.34 0.07 -26.59
C THR A 250 -11.83 -0.05 -26.34
N ALA A 251 -11.12 -0.74 -27.24
CA ALA A 251 -9.66 -0.76 -27.19
C ALA A 251 -9.08 0.66 -27.38
N VAL A 252 -7.96 0.93 -26.74
CA VAL A 252 -7.17 2.13 -27.07
C VAL A 252 -6.84 2.11 -28.57
N PRO A 253 -7.08 3.18 -29.34
CA PRO A 253 -6.75 3.26 -30.76
C PRO A 253 -5.30 2.88 -31.03
N ALA A 254 -5.05 2.12 -32.11
CA ALA A 254 -3.76 1.51 -32.38
C ALA A 254 -2.60 2.53 -32.52
N ASP A 255 -2.90 3.69 -33.07
CA ASP A 255 -1.95 4.80 -33.23
C ASP A 255 -1.56 5.45 -31.90
N ILE A 256 -2.47 5.43 -30.91
CA ILE A 256 -2.23 5.87 -29.53
C ILE A 256 -1.52 4.76 -28.76
N ALA A 257 -2.04 3.52 -28.81
CA ALA A 257 -1.49 2.38 -28.10
C ALA A 257 -0.01 2.14 -28.43
N SER A 258 0.39 2.36 -29.68
CA SER A 258 1.77 2.23 -30.15
C SER A 258 2.73 3.25 -29.55
N LYS A 259 2.23 4.34 -28.97
CA LYS A 259 3.02 5.41 -28.33
C LYS A 259 3.06 5.29 -26.82
N LEU A 260 2.20 4.44 -26.24
CA LEU A 260 2.27 4.13 -24.83
C LEU A 260 3.50 3.28 -24.54
N VAL A 261 4.21 3.62 -23.46
CA VAL A 261 5.37 2.86 -23.01
C VAL A 261 4.96 1.96 -21.85
N ILE A 262 5.14 0.66 -22.05
CA ILE A 262 4.91 -0.36 -21.02
C ILE A 262 6.27 -0.76 -20.48
N GLY A 263 6.53 -0.41 -19.21
CA GLY A 263 7.76 -0.76 -18.50
C GLY A 263 7.64 -2.12 -17.80
N GLU A 264 8.76 -2.84 -17.74
CA GLU A 264 8.85 -4.09 -16.99
C GLU A 264 9.01 -3.81 -15.49
N GLY A 265 8.38 -4.63 -14.65
CA GLY A 265 8.61 -4.65 -13.21
C GLY A 265 9.76 -5.59 -12.86
N LYS A 266 10.46 -5.32 -11.75
CA LYS A 266 11.55 -6.14 -11.26
C LYS A 266 11.47 -6.31 -9.75
N ILE A 267 11.73 -7.53 -9.28
CA ILE A 267 11.99 -7.80 -7.87
C ILE A 267 13.47 -8.20 -7.79
N ALA A 268 14.31 -7.32 -7.28
CA ALA A 268 15.73 -7.58 -7.16
C ALA A 268 16.02 -8.70 -6.15
N ALA A 269 17.19 -9.32 -6.27
CA ALA A 269 17.65 -10.31 -5.30
C ALA A 269 17.55 -9.76 -3.86
N GLY A 270 17.02 -10.56 -2.94
CA GLY A 270 16.80 -10.18 -1.56
C GLY A 270 15.62 -9.23 -1.30
N GLN A 271 14.89 -8.81 -2.33
CA GLN A 271 13.70 -7.97 -2.19
C GLN A 271 12.42 -8.82 -2.27
N LEU A 272 11.34 -8.31 -1.69
CA LEU A 272 10.04 -8.97 -1.68
C LEU A 272 9.01 -8.32 -2.62
N GLU A 273 9.33 -7.14 -3.17
CA GLU A 273 8.39 -6.33 -3.94
C GLU A 273 9.05 -5.75 -5.18
N THR A 274 8.22 -5.45 -6.19
CA THR A 274 8.70 -4.80 -7.42
C THR A 274 9.29 -3.41 -7.15
N SER A 275 10.49 -3.19 -7.67
CA SER A 275 11.13 -1.90 -7.78
C SER A 275 12.13 -1.94 -8.97
N PRO A 276 11.79 -1.37 -10.13
CA PRO A 276 10.56 -0.65 -10.46
C PRO A 276 9.33 -1.56 -10.57
N ALA A 277 8.14 -0.97 -10.45
CA ALA A 277 6.86 -1.60 -10.77
C ALA A 277 6.67 -1.74 -12.29
N VAL A 278 5.69 -2.53 -12.73
CA VAL A 278 5.21 -2.46 -14.11
C VAL A 278 4.48 -1.14 -14.30
N THR A 279 4.87 -0.36 -15.29
CA THR A 279 4.29 0.97 -15.55
C THR A 279 3.67 1.04 -16.94
N VAL A 280 2.64 1.88 -17.08
CA VAL A 280 2.14 2.34 -18.39
C VAL A 280 2.15 3.86 -18.39
N THR A 281 2.90 4.44 -19.30
CA THR A 281 3.05 5.90 -19.41
C THR A 281 2.82 6.38 -20.83
N ASP A 282 2.42 7.63 -21.00
CA ASP A 282 2.27 8.30 -22.28
C ASP A 282 3.20 9.51 -22.39
N PRO A 283 4.49 9.30 -22.71
CA PRO A 283 5.47 10.38 -22.79
C PRO A 283 5.21 11.35 -23.97
N THR A 284 4.43 10.91 -24.94
CA THR A 284 4.10 11.71 -26.13
C THR A 284 2.78 12.43 -26.03
N LYS A 285 2.04 12.21 -24.94
CA LYS A 285 0.69 12.72 -24.73
C LYS A 285 -0.31 12.29 -25.83
N ALA A 286 -0.07 11.12 -26.44
CA ALA A 286 -0.90 10.63 -27.55
C ALA A 286 -2.37 10.42 -27.12
N ALA A 287 -2.59 10.11 -25.85
CA ALA A 287 -3.93 9.93 -25.30
C ALA A 287 -4.81 11.22 -25.31
N GLU A 288 -4.23 12.39 -25.59
CA GLU A 288 -5.00 13.63 -25.85
C GLU A 288 -5.99 13.46 -26.99
N ASN A 289 -5.69 12.57 -27.94
CA ASN A 289 -6.47 12.36 -29.15
C ASN A 289 -7.53 11.24 -29.03
N ILE A 290 -7.75 10.67 -27.84
CA ILE A 290 -8.86 9.72 -27.70
C ILE A 290 -10.18 10.45 -27.93
N GLU A 291 -11.14 9.77 -28.57
CA GLU A 291 -12.48 10.33 -28.79
C GLU A 291 -13.46 9.92 -27.70
N ASN A 292 -13.32 8.71 -27.21
CA ASN A 292 -14.19 8.11 -26.19
C ASN A 292 -13.34 7.41 -25.12
N ASP A 293 -13.98 7.09 -24.01
CA ASP A 293 -13.37 6.27 -22.98
C ASP A 293 -12.94 4.92 -23.53
N CYS A 294 -11.74 4.51 -23.21
CA CYS A 294 -11.14 3.29 -23.73
C CYS A 294 -10.36 2.54 -22.63
N ILE A 295 -10.03 1.29 -22.92
CA ILE A 295 -9.31 0.42 -22.00
C ILE A 295 -8.10 -0.21 -22.68
N LEU A 296 -6.98 -0.28 -21.96
CA LEU A 296 -5.78 -1.02 -22.31
C LEU A 296 -5.65 -2.22 -21.37
N PRO A 297 -6.10 -3.42 -21.77
CA PRO A 297 -5.91 -4.61 -20.97
C PRO A 297 -4.48 -5.13 -21.12
N LEU A 298 -3.90 -5.56 -20.02
CA LEU A 298 -2.56 -6.10 -19.96
C LEU A 298 -2.60 -7.54 -19.45
N LYS A 299 -2.11 -8.47 -20.24
CA LYS A 299 -1.74 -9.80 -19.78
C LYS A 299 -0.42 -9.68 -19.04
N MET A 300 -0.44 -10.03 -17.75
CA MET A 300 0.71 -9.94 -16.87
C MET A 300 1.37 -11.30 -16.71
N THR A 301 2.70 -11.33 -16.76
CA THR A 301 3.49 -12.56 -16.64
C THR A 301 4.63 -12.37 -15.67
N PHE A 302 4.74 -13.27 -14.70
CA PHE A 302 5.88 -13.35 -13.80
C PHE A 302 6.92 -14.31 -14.37
N VAL A 303 8.16 -13.86 -14.49
CA VAL A 303 9.27 -14.62 -15.06
C VAL A 303 10.26 -14.95 -13.95
N TYR A 304 10.43 -16.24 -13.70
CA TYR A 304 11.40 -16.75 -12.73
C TYR A 304 12.84 -16.69 -13.27
N PRO A 305 13.86 -16.74 -12.41
CA PRO A 305 15.27 -16.67 -12.84
C PRO A 305 15.69 -17.75 -13.85
N ASN A 306 15.05 -18.89 -13.82
CA ASN A 306 15.31 -19.99 -14.78
C ASN A 306 14.54 -19.86 -16.10
N GLY A 307 13.82 -18.75 -16.29
CA GLY A 307 13.01 -18.48 -17.50
C GLY A 307 11.62 -19.14 -17.48
N THR A 308 11.25 -19.88 -16.45
CA THR A 308 9.87 -20.38 -16.29
C THR A 308 8.93 -19.18 -16.08
N GLU A 309 7.73 -19.26 -16.64
CA GLU A 309 6.73 -18.20 -16.56
C GLU A 309 5.51 -18.65 -15.76
N ALA A 310 4.93 -17.72 -15.00
CA ALA A 310 3.65 -17.90 -14.32
C ALA A 310 2.71 -16.75 -14.72
N GLU A 311 1.44 -17.08 -14.94
CA GLU A 311 0.42 -16.09 -15.22
C GLU A 311 0.04 -15.33 -13.94
N LEU A 312 -0.09 -14.03 -14.07
CA LEU A 312 -0.60 -13.13 -13.03
C LEU A 312 -2.04 -12.71 -13.38
N PRO A 313 -2.81 -12.18 -12.43
CA PRO A 313 -4.04 -11.48 -12.73
C PRO A 313 -3.81 -10.39 -13.78
N ASN A 314 -4.71 -10.27 -14.73
CA ASN A 314 -4.65 -9.23 -15.76
C ASN A 314 -4.78 -7.84 -15.12
N ALA A 315 -4.05 -6.87 -15.67
CA ALA A 315 -4.15 -5.48 -15.29
C ALA A 315 -4.91 -4.67 -16.35
N TYR A 316 -5.56 -3.61 -15.92
CA TYR A 316 -6.39 -2.78 -16.79
C TYR A 316 -6.08 -1.30 -16.57
N VAL A 317 -5.74 -0.61 -17.64
CA VAL A 317 -5.62 0.86 -17.67
C VAL A 317 -6.83 1.41 -18.39
N ILE A 318 -7.71 2.05 -17.64
CA ILE A 318 -8.88 2.74 -18.18
C ILE A 318 -8.46 4.18 -18.45
N ILE A 319 -8.70 4.66 -19.67
CA ILE A 319 -8.41 6.03 -20.07
C ILE A 319 -9.74 6.70 -20.35
N THR A 320 -10.08 7.71 -19.54
CA THR A 320 -11.32 8.47 -19.67
C THR A 320 -11.06 9.83 -20.26
N LYS A 321 -11.89 10.23 -21.22
CA LYS A 321 -11.87 11.58 -21.78
C LYS A 321 -12.80 12.47 -20.98
N LYS A 322 -12.27 13.55 -20.48
CA LYS A 322 -13.06 14.58 -19.83
C LYS A 322 -12.90 15.92 -20.57
N THR A 323 -13.98 16.66 -20.67
CA THR A 323 -13.99 18.01 -21.25
C THR A 323 -14.20 19.08 -20.20
N SER A 324 -14.63 18.69 -18.98
CA SER A 324 -14.76 19.61 -17.86
C SER A 324 -13.41 19.89 -17.20
N PHE A 325 -13.19 21.13 -16.81
CA PHE A 325 -12.06 21.54 -16.01
C PHE A 325 -12.13 21.13 -14.54
N ILE A 326 -13.32 20.79 -14.06
CA ILE A 326 -13.57 20.47 -12.65
C ILE A 326 -13.15 19.04 -12.38
N ASN A 327 -12.33 18.84 -11.35
CA ASN A 327 -11.82 17.55 -10.93
C ASN A 327 -12.71 16.94 -9.85
N ASP A 328 -13.64 16.07 -10.26
CA ASP A 328 -14.53 15.34 -9.35
C ASP A 328 -13.79 14.28 -8.49
N ASP A 329 -12.58 13.92 -8.87
CA ASP A 329 -11.77 12.93 -8.15
C ASP A 329 -10.94 13.59 -7.02
N ALA A 330 -10.95 14.93 -6.93
CA ALA A 330 -10.26 15.66 -5.87
C ALA A 330 -10.94 15.42 -4.51
N THR A 331 -10.13 15.18 -3.50
CA THR A 331 -10.57 14.94 -2.11
C THR A 331 -10.26 16.10 -1.16
N SER A 332 -9.49 17.08 -1.63
CA SER A 332 -9.13 18.29 -0.89
C SER A 332 -8.86 19.45 -1.85
N ILE A 333 -8.99 20.68 -1.34
CA ILE A 333 -8.62 21.87 -2.09
C ILE A 333 -7.11 21.88 -2.36
N VAL A 334 -6.75 22.36 -3.54
CA VAL A 334 -5.36 22.56 -4.00
C VAL A 334 -5.10 24.06 -4.10
N GLY A 335 -3.88 24.48 -3.76
CA GLY A 335 -3.50 25.89 -3.74
C GLY A 335 -3.92 26.61 -2.45
N SER A 336 -3.74 27.90 -2.43
CA SER A 336 -4.10 28.76 -1.30
C SER A 336 -4.96 29.94 -1.74
N GLU A 337 -5.74 30.45 -0.80
CA GLU A 337 -6.44 31.71 -0.97
C GLU A 337 -5.46 32.87 -1.04
N MET A 338 -5.84 33.93 -1.69
CA MET A 338 -5.08 35.18 -1.69
C MET A 338 -5.37 35.94 -0.40
N ASP A 339 -4.34 36.22 0.40
CA ASP A 339 -4.47 36.96 1.67
C ASP A 339 -4.92 38.37 1.47
N ASP A 340 -4.39 39.05 0.45
CA ASP A 340 -4.75 40.44 0.08
C ASP A 340 -5.62 40.46 -1.18
N LYS A 341 -6.89 40.67 -0.97
CA LYS A 341 -7.90 40.86 -2.04
C LYS A 341 -8.25 42.33 -2.31
N SER A 342 -7.45 43.28 -1.83
CA SER A 342 -7.71 44.71 -1.98
C SER A 342 -7.72 45.17 -3.44
N ALA A 343 -7.01 44.46 -4.32
CA ALA A 343 -7.01 44.72 -5.76
C ALA A 343 -8.22 44.13 -6.49
N TRP A 344 -9.02 43.30 -5.83
CA TRP A 344 -10.17 42.66 -6.47
C TRP A 344 -11.31 43.62 -6.66
N SER A 345 -11.97 43.57 -7.80
CA SER A 345 -13.18 44.35 -8.10
C SER A 345 -14.18 43.53 -8.91
N ALA A 346 -15.45 43.75 -8.66
CA ALA A 346 -16.50 43.19 -9.52
C ALA A 346 -16.79 44.17 -10.65
N ILE A 347 -16.74 43.66 -11.86
CA ILE A 347 -16.99 44.38 -13.10
C ILE A 347 -18.00 43.62 -13.96
N ASP A 348 -18.54 44.27 -14.96
CA ASP A 348 -19.46 43.67 -15.94
C ASP A 348 -20.66 42.94 -15.28
N CYS A 349 -21.14 43.50 -14.17
CA CYS A 349 -22.28 42.93 -13.46
C CYS A 349 -23.57 43.16 -14.26
N SER A 350 -24.36 42.10 -14.46
CA SER A 350 -25.72 42.22 -14.99
C SER A 350 -26.64 42.92 -13.98
N SER A 351 -27.82 43.31 -14.42
CA SER A 351 -28.85 43.94 -13.56
C SER A 351 -29.29 43.07 -12.38
N ALA A 352 -29.00 41.78 -12.41
CA ALA A 352 -29.28 40.87 -11.31
C ALA A 352 -28.38 41.11 -10.08
N PHE A 353 -27.25 41.81 -10.22
CA PHE A 353 -26.30 42.04 -9.15
C PHE A 353 -26.09 43.53 -8.84
N ASN A 354 -25.96 43.86 -7.56
CA ASN A 354 -25.48 45.16 -7.13
C ASN A 354 -23.95 45.12 -6.97
N ALA A 355 -23.25 45.72 -7.92
CA ALA A 355 -21.80 45.75 -8.00
C ALA A 355 -21.13 46.32 -6.73
N SER A 356 -21.76 47.31 -6.07
CA SER A 356 -21.22 47.93 -4.87
C SER A 356 -21.14 47.00 -3.65
N ASN A 357 -21.90 45.90 -3.66
CA ASN A 357 -21.91 44.93 -2.54
C ASN A 357 -20.80 43.92 -2.64
N PHE A 358 -20.13 43.78 -3.79
CA PHE A 358 -19.05 42.77 -3.97
C PHE A 358 -17.82 43.05 -3.14
N SER A 359 -17.50 44.31 -2.84
CA SER A 359 -16.36 44.64 -1.97
C SER A 359 -16.43 43.96 -0.59
N ASN A 360 -17.65 43.75 -0.10
CA ASN A 360 -17.89 43.06 1.16
C ASN A 360 -17.61 41.53 1.07
N LEU A 361 -17.89 40.92 -0.11
CA LEU A 361 -17.58 39.52 -0.33
C LEU A 361 -16.07 39.27 -0.39
N PHE A 362 -15.33 40.16 -1.01
CA PHE A 362 -13.88 40.04 -1.13
C PHE A 362 -13.16 40.28 0.23
N ALA A 363 -13.79 41.04 1.13
CA ALA A 363 -13.26 41.29 2.47
C ALA A 363 -13.38 40.06 3.43
N GLY A 364 -13.99 38.97 2.99
CA GLY A 364 -14.01 37.72 3.75
C GLY A 364 -14.99 37.63 4.90
N GLY A 365 -16.04 38.47 4.90
CA GLY A 365 -17.07 38.49 5.96
C GLY A 365 -18.43 38.10 5.44
N TRP A 366 -19.21 37.38 6.25
CA TRP A 366 -20.66 37.27 6.05
C TRP A 366 -21.28 38.63 6.11
N ASN A 367 -21.89 39.07 5.01
CA ASN A 367 -22.52 40.39 4.97
C ASN A 367 -24.01 40.27 4.65
N SER A 368 -24.80 41.01 5.41
CA SER A 368 -26.26 41.12 5.19
C SER A 368 -26.66 41.80 3.86
N ASN A 369 -25.70 42.43 3.18
CA ASN A 369 -25.93 43.11 1.90
C ASN A 369 -25.35 42.30 0.75
N TRP A 370 -26.01 41.23 0.38
CA TRP A 370 -25.59 40.37 -0.72
C TRP A 370 -25.77 41.03 -2.07
N PRO A 371 -24.94 40.69 -3.09
CA PRO A 371 -24.96 41.38 -4.36
C PRO A 371 -26.18 41.12 -5.26
N ILE A 372 -27.15 40.34 -4.85
CA ILE A 372 -28.36 40.13 -5.66
C ILE A 372 -29.38 41.25 -5.51
N VAL A 373 -29.95 41.63 -6.61
CA VAL A 373 -31.05 42.61 -6.72
C VAL A 373 -32.18 42.00 -7.56
N GLY A 374 -33.37 41.87 -7.00
CA GLY A 374 -34.54 41.47 -7.77
C GLY A 374 -34.85 39.98 -7.87
N ASN A 375 -35.68 39.58 -8.85
CA ASN A 375 -36.21 38.23 -9.06
C ASN A 375 -35.75 37.63 -10.40
N GLU A 376 -34.56 38.01 -10.85
CA GLU A 376 -33.98 37.48 -12.07
C GLU A 376 -33.78 35.95 -11.99
N ASP A 377 -33.80 35.27 -13.15
CA ASP A 377 -33.55 33.81 -13.20
C ASP A 377 -32.07 33.49 -13.29
N SER A 378 -31.27 34.42 -13.75
CA SER A 378 -29.83 34.28 -13.89
C SER A 378 -29.13 35.64 -13.79
N GLY A 379 -27.83 35.59 -13.58
CA GLY A 379 -27.01 36.80 -13.55
C GLY A 379 -25.56 36.51 -13.90
N GLN A 380 -24.85 37.53 -14.34
CA GLN A 380 -23.43 37.45 -14.65
C GLN A 380 -22.69 38.53 -13.85
N PHE A 381 -21.49 38.15 -13.39
CA PHE A 381 -20.50 39.11 -12.88
C PHE A 381 -19.09 38.62 -13.19
N THR A 382 -18.15 39.55 -13.24
CA THR A 382 -16.72 39.24 -13.44
C THR A 382 -15.92 39.79 -12.27
N VAL A 383 -15.03 38.96 -11.74
CA VAL A 383 -14.02 39.38 -10.77
C VAL A 383 -12.75 39.76 -11.53
N ASP A 384 -12.29 41.00 -11.46
CA ASP A 384 -10.94 41.41 -11.84
C ASP A 384 -10.03 41.22 -10.63
N LEU A 385 -9.03 40.39 -10.76
CA LEU A 385 -8.06 40.04 -9.71
C LEU A 385 -6.96 41.11 -9.52
N GLY A 386 -6.95 42.16 -10.38
CA GLY A 386 -5.92 43.18 -10.39
C GLY A 386 -4.61 42.77 -11.07
N GLY A 387 -4.40 41.49 -11.31
CA GLY A 387 -3.24 40.92 -11.97
C GLY A 387 -3.48 39.50 -12.48
N GLU A 388 -2.53 38.94 -13.20
CA GLU A 388 -2.59 37.52 -13.66
C GLU A 388 -2.16 36.58 -12.55
N HIS A 389 -2.95 35.56 -12.33
CA HIS A 389 -2.70 34.49 -11.34
C HIS A 389 -2.98 33.10 -11.95
N ASN A 390 -2.45 32.07 -11.33
CA ASN A 390 -2.66 30.68 -11.75
C ASN A 390 -3.79 30.07 -10.89
N LEU A 391 -5.03 30.14 -11.40
CA LEU A 391 -6.22 29.60 -10.75
C LEU A 391 -6.19 28.07 -10.74
N VAL A 392 -6.36 27.44 -9.58
CA VAL A 392 -6.41 25.98 -9.40
C VAL A 392 -7.67 25.48 -8.74
N GLY A 393 -8.47 26.36 -8.17
CA GLY A 393 -9.74 26.02 -7.54
C GLY A 393 -10.60 27.26 -7.34
N LEU A 394 -11.86 27.01 -7.07
CA LEU A 394 -12.83 28.07 -6.84
C LEU A 394 -13.89 27.64 -5.83
N TYR A 395 -14.48 28.63 -5.20
CA TYR A 395 -15.49 28.43 -4.20
C TYR A 395 -16.51 29.58 -4.32
N LEU A 396 -17.76 29.18 -4.41
CA LEU A 396 -18.89 30.10 -4.36
C LEU A 396 -19.81 29.64 -3.25
N ASN A 397 -20.06 30.51 -2.29
CA ASN A 397 -20.98 30.23 -1.21
C ASN A 397 -22.30 30.98 -1.41
N SER A 398 -23.38 30.26 -1.21
CA SER A 398 -24.72 30.80 -1.18
C SER A 398 -25.41 30.28 0.07
N TYR A 399 -25.95 31.17 0.89
CA TYR A 399 -26.61 30.79 2.13
C TYR A 399 -27.70 29.73 1.87
N VAL A 400 -27.53 28.53 2.42
CA VAL A 400 -28.42 27.35 2.38
C VAL A 400 -28.97 26.94 1.00
N VAL A 401 -28.45 27.46 -0.10
CA VAL A 401 -28.95 27.16 -1.45
C VAL A 401 -27.78 26.91 -2.41
N LYS A 402 -27.74 25.72 -3.01
CA LYS A 402 -26.81 25.44 -4.11
C LYS A 402 -27.21 26.27 -5.33
N GLN A 403 -26.26 26.99 -5.91
CA GLN A 403 -26.41 27.69 -7.19
C GLN A 403 -25.65 26.87 -8.28
N ASP A 404 -26.21 26.86 -9.47
CA ASP A 404 -25.52 26.33 -10.64
C ASP A 404 -24.93 27.51 -11.42
N TYR A 405 -23.69 27.36 -11.87
CA TYR A 405 -23.01 28.40 -12.62
C TYR A 405 -21.97 27.83 -13.58
N THR A 406 -21.70 28.59 -14.64
CA THR A 406 -20.53 28.38 -15.49
C THR A 406 -19.44 29.39 -15.15
N VAL A 407 -18.19 28.98 -15.35
CA VAL A 407 -17.01 29.79 -15.09
C VAL A 407 -16.25 30.00 -16.39
N GLU A 408 -15.93 31.26 -16.68
CA GLU A 408 -15.05 31.65 -17.79
C GLU A 408 -13.87 32.44 -17.24
N VAL A 409 -12.70 32.29 -17.86
CA VAL A 409 -11.51 33.06 -17.51
C VAL A 409 -10.95 33.83 -18.70
N SER A 410 -10.25 34.91 -18.38
CA SER A 410 -9.54 35.73 -19.38
C SER A 410 -8.32 36.40 -18.75
N THR A 411 -7.30 36.67 -19.55
CA THR A 411 -6.16 37.50 -19.15
C THR A 411 -6.28 38.93 -19.66
N ASP A 412 -7.08 39.16 -20.71
CA ASP A 412 -7.16 40.43 -21.45
C ASP A 412 -8.59 41.04 -21.51
N LYS A 413 -9.58 40.32 -20.96
CA LYS A 413 -11.00 40.67 -21.00
C LYS A 413 -11.63 40.68 -22.42
N SER A 414 -10.87 40.33 -23.44
CA SER A 414 -11.33 40.23 -24.83
C SER A 414 -11.55 38.80 -25.29
N THR A 415 -10.68 37.90 -24.86
CA THR A 415 -10.74 36.46 -25.16
C THR A 415 -11.11 35.72 -23.91
N TRP A 416 -12.24 35.03 -23.95
CA TRP A 416 -12.76 34.25 -22.83
C TRP A 416 -12.64 32.76 -23.11
N THR A 417 -12.23 32.01 -22.10
CA THR A 417 -12.19 30.55 -22.11
C THR A 417 -13.13 30.03 -21.06
N GLU A 418 -14.13 29.27 -21.49
CA GLU A 418 -15.02 28.56 -20.56
C GLU A 418 -14.29 27.41 -19.88
N LEU A 419 -14.30 27.38 -18.56
CA LEU A 419 -13.77 26.27 -17.76
C LEU A 419 -14.78 25.15 -17.60
N GLY A 420 -16.05 25.47 -17.65
CA GLY A 420 -17.14 24.51 -17.54
C GLY A 420 -18.23 24.95 -16.56
N SER A 421 -19.27 24.14 -16.43
CA SER A 421 -20.35 24.28 -15.48
C SER A 421 -20.08 23.46 -14.22
N VAL A 422 -20.50 23.97 -13.07
CA VAL A 422 -20.50 23.22 -11.81
C VAL A 422 -21.72 22.30 -11.68
N GLU A 423 -22.69 22.40 -12.58
CA GLU A 423 -23.86 21.53 -12.60
C GLU A 423 -23.45 20.08 -12.85
N GLY A 424 -23.93 19.18 -11.99
CA GLY A 424 -23.59 17.78 -12.07
C GLY A 424 -22.25 17.39 -11.45
N HIS A 425 -21.41 18.37 -11.08
CA HIS A 425 -20.12 18.12 -10.42
C HIS A 425 -20.26 18.06 -8.89
N LYS A 426 -19.39 17.29 -8.27
CA LYS A 426 -19.34 17.11 -6.82
C LYS A 426 -18.45 18.18 -6.19
N ALA A 427 -19.02 19.02 -5.31
CA ALA A 427 -18.23 19.87 -4.45
C ALA A 427 -17.48 19.05 -3.39
N ILE A 428 -16.26 19.49 -3.01
CA ILE A 428 -15.45 18.84 -1.98
C ILE A 428 -16.11 18.95 -0.61
N GLN A 429 -16.59 20.15 -0.28
CA GLN A 429 -17.34 20.40 0.95
C GLN A 429 -18.66 21.09 0.60
N THR A 430 -19.77 20.62 1.17
CA THR A 430 -21.10 21.11 0.81
C THR A 430 -21.74 21.99 1.88
N TYR A 431 -21.30 21.93 3.13
CA TYR A 431 -21.80 22.74 4.23
C TYR A 431 -20.68 23.08 5.22
N ASP A 432 -20.68 24.32 5.74
CA ASP A 432 -19.86 24.72 6.87
C ASP A 432 -20.57 24.40 8.22
N SER A 433 -19.94 24.79 9.34
CA SER A 433 -20.47 24.61 10.68
C SER A 433 -21.80 25.34 10.92
N ASP A 434 -22.06 26.40 10.16
CA ASP A 434 -23.24 27.27 10.28
C ASP A 434 -24.33 26.89 9.27
N TRP A 435 -24.20 25.73 8.61
CA TRP A 435 -25.10 25.21 7.59
C TRP A 435 -25.13 26.04 6.29
N ASN A 436 -24.08 26.82 6.04
CA ASN A 436 -23.97 27.52 4.77
C ASN A 436 -23.54 26.57 3.69
N TYR A 437 -24.10 26.71 2.50
CA TYR A 437 -23.78 25.87 1.38
C TYR A 437 -22.43 26.26 0.78
N LEU A 438 -21.43 25.39 0.88
CA LEU A 438 -20.12 25.55 0.26
C LEU A 438 -20.09 24.82 -1.07
N GLN A 439 -19.55 25.49 -2.10
CA GLN A 439 -19.35 24.93 -3.43
C GLN A 439 -17.87 25.06 -3.80
N GLU A 440 -17.06 24.20 -3.17
CA GLU A 440 -15.61 24.17 -3.37
C GLU A 440 -15.26 23.17 -4.48
N TYR A 441 -14.63 23.65 -5.54
CA TYR A 441 -14.22 22.88 -6.70
C TYR A 441 -12.74 23.05 -6.97
N VAL A 442 -12.08 21.96 -7.31
CA VAL A 442 -10.68 21.92 -7.75
C VAL A 442 -10.64 21.75 -9.27
N LEU A 443 -9.74 22.46 -9.92
CA LEU A 443 -9.51 22.31 -11.36
C LEU A 443 -8.49 21.19 -11.59
N TYR A 444 -8.53 20.53 -12.76
CA TYR A 444 -7.53 19.51 -13.12
C TYR A 444 -6.12 20.08 -13.26
N GLY A 445 -5.98 21.35 -13.50
CA GLY A 445 -4.69 22.03 -13.59
C GLY A 445 -4.80 23.54 -13.44
N ALA A 446 -3.66 24.20 -13.31
CA ALA A 446 -3.59 25.65 -13.16
C ALA A 446 -3.97 26.35 -14.46
N VAL A 447 -4.86 27.34 -14.36
CA VAL A 447 -5.30 28.18 -15.48
C VAL A 447 -4.89 29.63 -15.22
N LYS A 448 -4.19 30.22 -16.16
CA LYS A 448 -3.82 31.63 -16.07
C LYS A 448 -5.04 32.50 -16.25
N ALA A 449 -5.36 33.35 -15.26
CA ALA A 449 -6.50 34.25 -15.27
C ALA A 449 -6.17 35.58 -14.59
N ARG A 450 -6.67 36.66 -15.14
CA ARG A 450 -6.84 37.93 -14.45
C ARG A 450 -8.32 38.21 -14.18
N TYR A 451 -9.17 37.78 -15.11
CA TYR A 451 -10.61 37.98 -15.03
C TYR A 451 -11.27 36.60 -14.89
N VAL A 452 -12.14 36.47 -13.90
CA VAL A 452 -12.95 35.26 -13.67
C VAL A 452 -14.42 35.65 -13.72
N ARG A 453 -15.16 35.16 -14.72
CA ARG A 453 -16.58 35.44 -14.93
C ARG A 453 -17.41 34.27 -14.46
N PHE A 454 -18.45 34.59 -13.74
CA PHE A 454 -19.48 33.68 -13.28
C PHE A 454 -20.82 34.00 -13.96
N ASN A 455 -21.36 32.99 -14.63
CA ASN A 455 -22.72 33.04 -15.17
C ASN A 455 -23.57 32.15 -14.26
N VAL A 456 -24.36 32.75 -13.38
CA VAL A 456 -25.07 32.03 -12.30
C VAL A 456 -26.53 31.83 -12.69
N ASN A 457 -27.01 30.59 -12.57
CA ASN A 457 -28.44 30.23 -12.66
C ASN A 457 -29.01 30.12 -11.25
N PHE A 458 -29.96 30.96 -10.91
CA PHE A 458 -30.50 31.00 -9.55
C PHE A 458 -31.50 29.90 -9.31
N ASN A 459 -31.22 29.05 -8.33
CA ASN A 459 -32.12 27.98 -7.91
C ASN A 459 -33.30 28.60 -7.09
N LYS A 460 -34.42 28.89 -7.78
CA LYS A 460 -35.62 29.42 -7.17
C LYS A 460 -36.54 28.40 -6.53
N SER A 461 -36.27 27.11 -6.70
CA SER A 461 -37.11 26.04 -6.15
C SER A 461 -36.95 25.86 -4.64
N SER A 462 -35.92 26.44 -4.06
CA SER A 462 -35.64 26.38 -2.65
C SER A 462 -36.59 27.26 -1.83
N TRP A 463 -37.04 26.78 -0.68
CA TRP A 463 -37.81 27.57 0.30
C TRP A 463 -37.07 28.86 0.70
N ALA A 464 -35.75 28.82 0.77
CA ALA A 464 -34.89 29.93 1.14
C ALA A 464 -34.95 31.07 0.12
N TRP A 465 -35.24 30.80 -1.16
CA TRP A 465 -35.40 31.84 -2.19
C TRP A 465 -36.54 32.81 -1.91
N ASN A 466 -37.59 32.35 -1.23
CA ASN A 466 -38.74 33.17 -0.90
C ASN A 466 -38.49 34.16 0.25
N TYR A 467 -37.37 34.00 0.97
CA TYR A 467 -36.97 34.94 2.01
C TYR A 467 -35.95 35.92 1.44
N SER A 468 -36.33 37.21 1.37
CA SER A 468 -35.53 38.28 0.77
C SER A 468 -34.11 38.43 1.35
N GLY A 469 -33.85 37.90 2.54
CA GLY A 469 -32.54 37.93 3.19
C GLY A 469 -31.59 36.82 2.76
N TYR A 470 -32.03 35.83 1.94
CA TYR A 470 -31.25 34.67 1.57
C TYR A 470 -30.95 34.53 0.09
N LYS A 471 -31.35 35.54 -0.71
CA LYS A 471 -31.07 35.59 -2.14
C LYS A 471 -29.65 36.08 -2.35
N GLY A 472 -28.82 35.25 -2.98
CA GLY A 472 -27.54 35.72 -3.43
C GLY A 472 -26.33 34.90 -3.11
N ILE A 473 -25.19 35.48 -3.43
CA ILE A 473 -23.87 34.94 -3.16
C ILE A 473 -23.40 35.58 -1.86
N SER A 474 -23.09 34.77 -0.86
CA SER A 474 -22.65 35.20 0.45
C SER A 474 -21.13 35.24 0.63
N ALA A 475 -20.41 34.45 -0.16
CA ALA A 475 -18.94 34.46 -0.21
C ALA A 475 -18.44 33.96 -1.55
N ILE A 476 -17.26 34.42 -1.96
CA ILE A 476 -16.54 33.94 -3.12
C ILE A 476 -15.04 33.84 -2.79
N ASN A 477 -14.42 32.80 -3.20
CA ASN A 477 -12.99 32.66 -3.10
C ASN A 477 -12.41 31.93 -4.31
N LEU A 478 -11.14 32.19 -4.56
CA LEU A 478 -10.36 31.58 -5.63
C LEU A 478 -9.04 31.10 -5.05
N TYR A 479 -8.64 29.92 -5.46
CA TYR A 479 -7.41 29.26 -4.99
C TYR A 479 -6.35 29.33 -6.09
N PHE A 480 -5.13 29.66 -5.71
CA PHE A 480 -4.02 29.90 -6.62
C PHE A 480 -2.79 29.10 -6.24
N ASN A 481 -1.96 28.76 -7.24
CA ASN A 481 -0.61 28.22 -7.08
C ASN A 481 0.43 29.33 -7.19
#